data_ac47d4aa85f788dffceb13136d146768
#
_entry.id   ac47d4aa85f788dffceb13136d146768
#
_cell.length_a   1.000
_cell.length_b   1.000
_cell.length_c   1.000
_cell.angle_alpha   90.00
_cell.angle_beta   90.00
_cell.angle_gamma   90.00
#
_symmetry.space_group_name_H-M   'P 1'
#
loop_
_entity.id
_entity.type
_entity.pdbx_description
1 polymer ?
#
loop_
_entity_poly.entity_id
_entity_poly.type
_entity_poly.pdbx_seq_one_letter_code
_entity_poly.pdbx_strand_id
1 'polypeptide(L)'
;MIQRISLFITVAVLAISIVSGCANNSPTDPKAAVIAMFGAMEKNDRATLAHLLDLSELMRNQNEDYALQTNKPRVFTSPEQILDDLTNDGLTKKRWFSLQRIINKVEVYKETATVEVTFVDKEQSKGYQTKFGLHKVHDRWKIYSFKTIVGTN
;
A
#
# COMPACT_ATOMS: atom_id res chain seq x y z
N MET A 1 39.34 19.85 65.09
CA MET A 1 38.74 20.50 63.90
C MET A 1 38.64 19.51 62.80
N ILE A 2 37.46 18.96 62.54
CA ILE A 2 37.22 17.95 61.50
C ILE A 2 36.40 18.63 60.45
N GLN A 3 36.99 18.92 59.30
CA GLN A 3 36.32 19.51 58.16
C GLN A 3 35.62 18.43 57.37
N ARG A 4 34.29 18.47 57.33
CA ARG A 4 33.48 17.57 56.53
C ARG A 4 33.42 18.09 55.11
N ILE A 5 34.07 17.38 54.17
CA ILE A 5 33.96 17.62 52.73
C ILE A 5 32.69 16.93 52.26
N SER A 6 31.71 17.76 51.85
CA SER A 6 30.44 17.29 51.24
C SER A 6 30.66 17.08 49.76
N LEU A 7 30.64 15.84 49.33
CA LEU A 7 30.79 15.45 47.90
C LEU A 7 29.41 15.52 47.24
N PHE A 8 29.14 16.56 46.46
CA PHE A 8 27.96 16.65 45.60
C PHE A 8 28.18 15.81 44.37
N ILE A 9 27.48 14.65 44.30
CA ILE A 9 27.41 13.81 43.10
C ILE A 9 26.32 14.42 42.24
N THR A 10 26.69 15.11 41.17
CA THR A 10 25.78 15.60 40.15
C THR A 10 25.50 14.45 39.18
N VAL A 11 24.34 13.83 39.29
CA VAL A 11 23.87 12.84 38.33
C VAL A 11 23.35 13.58 37.09
N ALA A 12 24.16 13.61 36.04
CA ALA A 12 23.73 14.07 34.73
C ALA A 12 22.85 12.99 34.09
N VAL A 13 21.54 13.20 34.11
CA VAL A 13 20.58 12.36 33.35
C VAL A 13 20.67 12.74 31.88
N LEU A 14 21.36 11.92 31.10
CA LEU A 14 21.43 12.05 29.66
C LEU A 14 20.08 11.57 29.10
N ALA A 15 19.18 12.49 28.80
CA ALA A 15 17.94 12.19 28.07
C ALA A 15 18.29 11.84 26.61
N ILE A 16 18.38 10.54 26.31
CA ILE A 16 18.49 10.05 24.95
C ILE A 16 17.10 10.21 24.32
N SER A 17 16.91 11.31 23.61
CA SER A 17 15.76 11.51 22.75
C SER A 17 15.89 10.52 21.58
N ILE A 18 15.21 9.37 21.68
CA ILE A 18 15.02 8.47 20.54
C ILE A 18 14.06 9.18 19.59
N VAL A 19 14.63 9.94 18.65
CA VAL A 19 13.89 10.41 17.48
C VAL A 19 13.58 9.15 16.67
N SER A 20 12.40 8.56 16.90
CA SER A 20 11.82 7.58 16.00
C SER A 20 11.48 8.31 14.71
N GLY A 21 12.49 8.53 13.88
CA GLY A 21 12.30 8.94 12.51
C GLY A 21 11.49 7.86 11.84
N CYS A 22 10.22 8.13 11.56
CA CYS A 22 9.48 7.39 10.56
C CYS A 22 10.26 7.56 9.25
N ALA A 23 11.22 6.67 9.02
CA ALA A 23 11.83 6.54 7.72
C ALA A 23 10.69 6.15 6.78
N ASN A 24 10.22 7.10 5.98
CA ASN A 24 9.33 6.86 4.85
C ASN A 24 10.12 6.05 3.81
N ASN A 25 10.42 4.80 4.14
CA ASN A 25 11.05 3.84 3.26
C ASN A 25 10.00 3.37 2.25
N SER A 26 9.69 4.24 1.28
CA SER A 26 8.95 3.77 0.12
C SER A 26 9.78 2.70 -0.57
N PRO A 27 9.18 1.55 -0.89
CA PRO A 27 9.89 0.43 -1.46
C PRO A 27 10.59 0.79 -2.77
N THR A 28 11.85 0.39 -2.90
CA THR A 28 12.64 0.54 -4.13
C THR A 28 12.37 -0.58 -5.14
N ASP A 29 11.61 -1.59 -4.74
CA ASP A 29 11.21 -2.77 -5.51
C ASP A 29 9.69 -2.74 -5.73
N PRO A 30 9.18 -2.97 -6.96
CA PRO A 30 7.75 -2.94 -7.25
C PRO A 30 6.95 -4.04 -6.53
N LYS A 31 7.53 -5.24 -6.34
CA LYS A 31 6.90 -6.30 -5.55
C LYS A 31 6.75 -5.89 -4.09
N ALA A 32 7.81 -5.30 -3.52
CA ALA A 32 7.78 -4.80 -2.15
C ALA A 32 6.74 -3.69 -1.97
N ALA A 33 6.51 -2.84 -2.98
CA ALA A 33 5.47 -1.82 -2.96
C ALA A 33 4.06 -2.43 -2.86
N VAL A 34 3.78 -3.48 -3.63
CA VAL A 34 2.49 -4.19 -3.56
C VAL A 34 2.32 -4.92 -2.23
N ILE A 35 3.36 -5.54 -1.70
CA ILE A 35 3.33 -6.17 -0.37
C ILE A 35 3.06 -5.12 0.72
N ALA A 36 3.75 -3.97 0.66
CA ALA A 36 3.55 -2.87 1.60
C ALA A 36 2.12 -2.30 1.53
N MET A 37 1.54 -2.20 0.33
CA MET A 37 0.14 -1.80 0.13
C MET A 37 -0.81 -2.77 0.87
N PHE A 38 -0.68 -4.08 0.68
CA PHE A 38 -1.51 -5.04 1.40
C PHE A 38 -1.32 -4.96 2.92
N GLY A 39 -0.08 -4.79 3.39
CA GLY A 39 0.19 -4.59 4.82
C GLY A 39 -0.45 -3.32 5.39
N ALA A 40 -0.45 -2.23 4.63
CA ALA A 40 -1.09 -0.98 5.02
C ALA A 40 -2.64 -1.12 5.02
N MET A 41 -3.21 -1.81 4.03
CA MET A 41 -4.63 -2.15 4.00
C MET A 41 -5.05 -2.98 5.22
N GLU A 42 -4.28 -3.99 5.59
CA GLU A 42 -4.54 -4.84 6.76
C GLU A 42 -4.63 -4.03 8.05
N LYS A 43 -3.70 -3.08 8.22
CA LYS A 43 -3.59 -2.20 9.38
C LYS A 43 -4.51 -0.97 9.33
N ASN A 44 -5.26 -0.76 8.25
CA ASN A 44 -6.01 0.47 7.96
C ASN A 44 -5.14 1.73 7.95
N ASP A 45 -3.89 1.60 7.55
CA ASP A 45 -2.93 2.70 7.49
C ASP A 45 -3.12 3.52 6.22
N ARG A 46 -4.04 4.49 6.29
CA ARG A 46 -4.38 5.40 5.18
C ARG A 46 -3.19 6.28 4.77
N ALA A 47 -2.36 6.68 5.72
CA ALA A 47 -1.21 7.52 5.42
C ALA A 47 -0.17 6.78 4.57
N THR A 48 0.15 5.55 4.93
CA THR A 48 1.03 4.69 4.13
C THR A 48 0.40 4.38 2.77
N LEU A 49 -0.90 4.09 2.69
CA LEU A 49 -1.59 3.89 1.41
C LEU A 49 -1.50 5.12 0.51
N ALA A 50 -1.79 6.32 1.02
CA ALA A 50 -1.68 7.56 0.25
C ALA A 50 -0.24 7.81 -0.26
N HIS A 51 0.75 7.28 0.43
CA HIS A 51 2.17 7.37 0.04
C HIS A 51 2.54 6.38 -1.06
N LEU A 52 2.00 5.17 -1.01
CA LEU A 52 2.26 4.08 -1.97
C LEU A 52 1.46 4.20 -3.26
N LEU A 53 0.31 4.89 -3.22
CA LEU A 53 -0.60 5.01 -4.34
C LEU A 53 -0.42 6.35 -5.07
N ASP A 54 -0.52 6.34 -6.39
CA ASP A 54 -0.82 7.52 -7.17
C ASP A 54 -2.34 7.63 -7.27
N LEU A 55 -2.95 8.26 -6.27
CA LEU A 55 -4.40 8.28 -6.10
C LEU A 55 -5.12 8.94 -7.27
N SER A 56 -4.52 9.96 -7.89
CA SER A 56 -5.13 10.65 -9.03
C SER A 56 -5.19 9.76 -10.26
N GLU A 57 -4.08 9.13 -10.60
CA GLU A 57 -4.00 8.20 -11.72
C GLU A 57 -4.83 6.94 -11.45
N LEU A 58 -4.79 6.42 -10.23
CA LEU A 58 -5.57 5.25 -9.83
C LEU A 58 -7.08 5.50 -9.96
N MET A 59 -7.55 6.67 -9.49
CA MET A 59 -8.95 7.08 -9.62
C MET A 59 -9.37 7.19 -11.09
N ARG A 60 -8.54 7.80 -11.93
CA ARG A 60 -8.79 7.93 -13.35
C ARG A 60 -8.90 6.55 -14.03
N ASN A 61 -7.91 5.70 -13.81
CA ASN A 61 -7.85 4.37 -14.42
C ASN A 61 -9.01 3.46 -13.97
N GLN A 62 -9.36 3.47 -12.69
CA GLN A 62 -10.49 2.66 -12.20
C GLN A 62 -11.83 3.15 -12.76
N ASN A 63 -12.03 4.46 -12.85
CA ASN A 63 -13.25 5.01 -13.43
C ASN A 63 -13.36 4.72 -14.94
N GLU A 64 -12.26 4.79 -15.68
CA GLU A 64 -12.22 4.42 -17.09
C GLU A 64 -12.52 2.94 -17.29
N ASP A 65 -11.86 2.04 -16.53
CA ASP A 65 -12.12 0.60 -16.61
C ASP A 65 -13.57 0.26 -16.25
N TYR A 66 -14.14 0.91 -15.24
CA TYR A 66 -15.54 0.71 -14.86
C TYR A 66 -16.50 1.20 -15.94
N ALA A 67 -16.26 2.38 -16.50
CA ALA A 67 -17.09 2.93 -17.56
C ALA A 67 -17.10 2.04 -18.81
N LEU A 68 -15.94 1.49 -19.19
CA LEU A 68 -15.82 0.55 -20.31
C LEU A 68 -16.57 -0.77 -20.08
N GLN A 69 -16.55 -1.29 -18.84
CA GLN A 69 -17.18 -2.57 -18.51
C GLN A 69 -18.69 -2.46 -18.33
N THR A 70 -19.18 -1.36 -17.80
CA THR A 70 -20.57 -1.23 -17.35
C THR A 70 -21.36 -0.15 -18.08
N ASN A 71 -20.70 0.65 -18.91
CA ASN A 71 -21.28 1.83 -19.57
C ASN A 71 -21.96 2.80 -18.57
N LYS A 72 -21.38 2.90 -17.35
CA LYS A 72 -21.86 3.77 -16.26
C LYS A 72 -20.89 4.91 -16.00
N PRO A 73 -21.35 5.99 -15.35
CA PRO A 73 -20.47 7.10 -14.98
C PRO A 73 -19.48 6.69 -13.89
N ARG A 74 -18.60 7.63 -13.53
CA ARG A 74 -17.54 7.44 -12.52
C ARG A 74 -18.05 6.83 -11.22
N VAL A 75 -17.24 5.93 -10.65
CA VAL A 75 -17.47 5.30 -9.35
C VAL A 75 -16.88 6.15 -8.24
N PHE A 76 -15.66 6.66 -8.46
CA PHE A 76 -14.94 7.49 -7.50
C PHE A 76 -14.95 8.95 -7.92
N THR A 77 -15.29 9.83 -7.01
CA THR A 77 -15.31 11.28 -7.21
C THR A 77 -14.19 12.01 -6.47
N SER A 78 -13.52 11.32 -5.54
CA SER A 78 -12.35 11.85 -4.84
C SER A 78 -11.35 10.74 -4.49
N PRO A 79 -10.05 11.08 -4.31
CA PRO A 79 -9.03 10.15 -3.87
C PRO A 79 -9.33 9.49 -2.51
N GLU A 80 -10.00 10.21 -1.61
CA GLU A 80 -10.37 9.72 -0.29
C GLU A 80 -11.30 8.51 -0.37
N GLN A 81 -12.19 8.48 -1.36
CA GLN A 81 -13.08 7.34 -1.57
C GLN A 81 -12.32 6.06 -1.94
N ILE A 82 -11.19 6.17 -2.65
CA ILE A 82 -10.32 5.03 -2.90
C ILE A 82 -9.68 4.54 -1.60
N LEU A 83 -9.21 5.46 -0.76
CA LEU A 83 -8.65 5.09 0.54
C LEU A 83 -9.71 4.45 1.46
N ASP A 84 -10.96 4.91 1.41
CA ASP A 84 -12.07 4.30 2.12
C ASP A 84 -12.37 2.87 1.62
N ASP A 85 -12.33 2.66 0.31
CA ASP A 85 -12.55 1.35 -0.30
C ASP A 85 -11.43 0.34 0.01
N LEU A 86 -10.20 0.84 0.26
CA LEU A 86 -9.03 0.03 0.60
C LEU A 86 -8.80 -0.14 2.11
N THR A 87 -9.60 0.50 2.97
CA THR A 87 -9.44 0.43 4.43
C THR A 87 -10.76 0.09 5.13
N ASN A 88 -10.68 -0.19 6.42
CA ASN A 88 -11.84 -0.48 7.28
C ASN A 88 -12.78 -1.53 6.65
N ASP A 89 -14.01 -1.13 6.38
CA ASP A 89 -15.06 -1.97 5.80
C ASP A 89 -15.20 -1.84 4.29
N GLY A 90 -14.21 -1.24 3.61
CA GLY A 90 -14.21 -1.04 2.18
C GLY A 90 -14.39 -2.33 1.37
N LEU A 91 -15.13 -2.25 0.28
CA LEU A 91 -15.53 -3.42 -0.51
C LEU A 91 -14.32 -4.13 -1.14
N THR A 92 -13.38 -3.37 -1.70
CA THR A 92 -12.16 -3.95 -2.28
C THR A 92 -11.32 -4.62 -1.20
N LYS A 93 -11.16 -3.98 -0.03
CA LYS A 93 -10.45 -4.60 1.09
C LYS A 93 -11.11 -5.92 1.50
N LYS A 94 -12.41 -5.92 1.78
CA LYS A 94 -13.14 -7.14 2.17
C LYS A 94 -12.96 -8.26 1.14
N ARG A 95 -13.13 -7.95 -0.14
CA ARG A 95 -12.98 -8.91 -1.22
C ARG A 95 -11.57 -9.49 -1.30
N TRP A 96 -10.55 -8.65 -1.28
CA TRP A 96 -9.16 -9.13 -1.42
C TRP A 96 -8.67 -9.89 -0.19
N PHE A 97 -9.16 -9.54 1.01
CA PHE A 97 -8.76 -10.22 2.24
C PHE A 97 -9.57 -11.48 2.55
N SER A 98 -10.71 -11.69 1.89
CA SER A 98 -11.43 -12.98 1.94
C SER A 98 -10.78 -14.06 1.08
N LEU A 99 -9.82 -13.71 0.22
CA LEU A 99 -9.18 -14.61 -0.74
C LEU A 99 -7.71 -14.83 -0.37
N GLN A 100 -7.17 -15.99 -0.77
CA GLN A 100 -5.72 -16.21 -0.69
C GLN A 100 -5.04 -15.40 -1.79
N ARG A 101 -3.95 -14.69 -1.44
CA ARG A 101 -3.19 -13.86 -2.37
C ARG A 101 -1.86 -14.52 -2.69
N ILE A 102 -1.54 -14.61 -3.98
CA ILE A 102 -0.28 -15.16 -4.49
C ILE A 102 0.29 -14.15 -5.47
N ILE A 103 1.49 -13.64 -5.19
CA ILE A 103 2.21 -12.77 -6.14
C ILE A 103 2.95 -13.69 -7.11
N ASN A 104 2.56 -13.65 -8.38
CA ASN A 104 3.06 -14.55 -9.40
C ASN A 104 4.24 -13.97 -10.18
N LYS A 105 4.04 -12.84 -10.84
CA LYS A 105 4.96 -12.30 -11.82
C LYS A 105 5.24 -10.82 -11.54
N VAL A 106 6.47 -10.42 -11.77
CA VAL A 106 6.90 -9.02 -11.76
C VAL A 106 7.62 -8.75 -13.07
N GLU A 107 7.15 -7.77 -13.80
CA GLU A 107 7.78 -7.28 -15.03
C GLU A 107 8.15 -5.83 -14.82
N VAL A 108 9.41 -5.50 -15.10
CA VAL A 108 9.93 -4.13 -14.96
C VAL A 108 10.43 -3.67 -16.31
N TYR A 109 9.99 -2.51 -16.75
CA TYR A 109 10.45 -1.86 -17.96
C TYR A 109 10.75 -0.38 -17.68
N LYS A 110 12.04 -0.05 -17.59
CA LYS A 110 12.53 1.29 -17.24
C LYS A 110 11.91 1.79 -15.93
N GLU A 111 11.04 2.79 -16.00
CA GLU A 111 10.38 3.44 -14.87
C GLU A 111 8.95 2.96 -14.65
N THR A 112 8.53 1.91 -15.33
CA THR A 112 7.23 1.27 -15.15
C THR A 112 7.40 -0.19 -14.75
N ALA A 113 6.42 -0.73 -14.03
CA ALA A 113 6.38 -2.14 -13.67
C ALA A 113 4.94 -2.66 -13.62
N THR A 114 4.82 -3.97 -13.79
CA THR A 114 3.58 -4.70 -13.54
C THR A 114 3.85 -5.79 -12.52
N VAL A 115 3.02 -5.85 -11.49
CA VAL A 115 3.02 -6.92 -10.50
C VAL A 115 1.70 -7.67 -10.60
N GLU A 116 1.77 -8.96 -10.85
CA GLU A 116 0.62 -9.82 -11.03
C GLU A 116 0.33 -10.58 -9.75
N VAL A 117 -0.91 -10.47 -9.26
CA VAL A 117 -1.40 -11.12 -8.06
C VAL A 117 -2.62 -11.97 -8.42
N THR A 118 -2.57 -13.25 -8.07
CA THR A 118 -3.73 -14.13 -8.15
C THR A 118 -4.43 -14.18 -6.79
N PHE A 119 -5.73 -13.96 -6.81
CA PHE A 119 -6.62 -14.12 -5.68
C PHE A 119 -7.39 -15.44 -5.86
N VAL A 120 -7.22 -16.35 -4.91
CA VAL A 120 -7.80 -17.70 -4.98
C VAL A 120 -8.95 -17.81 -3.99
N ASP A 121 -10.12 -18.10 -4.51
CA ASP A 121 -11.28 -18.54 -3.72
C ASP A 121 -11.21 -20.07 -3.58
N LYS A 122 -10.83 -20.52 -2.38
CA LYS A 122 -10.68 -21.96 -2.10
C LYS A 122 -12.02 -22.70 -2.07
N GLU A 123 -13.11 -22.02 -1.69
CA GLU A 123 -14.43 -22.61 -1.58
C GLU A 123 -15.02 -22.85 -2.97
N GLN A 124 -14.82 -21.89 -3.88
CA GLN A 124 -15.33 -21.98 -5.25
C GLN A 124 -14.32 -22.57 -6.24
N SER A 125 -13.10 -22.87 -5.81
CA SER A 125 -11.98 -23.31 -6.68
C SER A 125 -11.75 -22.38 -7.87
N LYS A 126 -11.91 -21.06 -7.67
CA LYS A 126 -11.76 -20.03 -8.70
C LYS A 126 -10.60 -19.12 -8.39
N GLY A 127 -9.87 -18.72 -9.42
CA GLY A 127 -8.80 -17.72 -9.34
C GLY A 127 -9.15 -16.45 -10.11
N TYR A 128 -8.80 -15.32 -9.52
CA TYR A 128 -8.91 -14.00 -10.16
C TYR A 128 -7.52 -13.39 -10.22
N GLN A 129 -7.13 -12.90 -11.38
CA GLN A 129 -5.83 -12.26 -11.55
C GLN A 129 -5.99 -10.74 -11.58
N THR A 130 -5.15 -10.05 -10.83
CA THR A 130 -5.08 -8.58 -10.86
C THR A 130 -3.67 -8.16 -11.23
N LYS A 131 -3.55 -7.30 -12.22
CA LYS A 131 -2.31 -6.64 -12.58
C LYS A 131 -2.25 -5.26 -11.92
N PHE A 132 -1.28 -5.10 -11.05
CA PHE A 132 -0.94 -3.81 -10.45
C PHE A 132 0.04 -3.10 -11.36
N GLY A 133 -0.34 -1.96 -11.91
CA GLY A 133 0.55 -1.08 -12.65
C GLY A 133 1.26 -0.12 -11.70
N LEU A 134 2.58 -0.04 -11.84
CA LEU A 134 3.42 0.84 -11.05
C LEU A 134 4.28 1.72 -11.94
N HIS A 135 4.59 2.91 -11.46
CA HIS A 135 5.58 3.80 -12.06
C HIS A 135 6.48 4.42 -10.99
N LYS A 136 7.67 4.84 -11.41
CA LYS A 136 8.59 5.56 -10.52
C LYS A 136 8.24 7.05 -10.46
N VAL A 137 8.16 7.56 -9.24
CA VAL A 137 8.06 9.00 -8.94
C VAL A 137 9.18 9.32 -7.93
N HIS A 138 10.17 10.10 -8.32
CA HIS A 138 11.35 10.41 -7.49
C HIS A 138 12.01 9.14 -6.90
N ASP A 139 12.34 8.19 -7.77
CA ASP A 139 12.95 6.89 -7.44
C ASP A 139 12.12 5.96 -6.54
N ARG A 140 10.85 6.24 -6.34
CA ARG A 140 9.92 5.43 -5.55
C ARG A 140 8.83 4.85 -6.42
N TRP A 141 8.52 3.58 -6.21
CA TRP A 141 7.43 2.94 -6.92
C TRP A 141 6.08 3.36 -6.34
N LYS A 142 5.20 3.88 -7.19
CA LYS A 142 3.80 4.18 -6.86
C LYS A 142 2.87 3.34 -7.71
N ILE A 143 1.82 2.83 -7.09
CA ILE A 143 0.79 2.04 -7.76
C ILE A 143 -0.23 3.00 -8.35
N TYR A 144 -0.45 2.91 -9.65
CA TYR A 144 -1.35 3.80 -10.39
C TYR A 144 -2.53 3.09 -11.05
N SER A 145 -2.53 1.74 -11.08
CA SER A 145 -3.67 1.00 -11.62
C SER A 145 -3.85 -0.38 -10.97
N PHE A 146 -5.10 -0.81 -10.89
CA PHE A 146 -5.52 -2.17 -10.51
C PHE A 146 -6.38 -2.73 -11.64
N LYS A 147 -5.82 -3.56 -12.49
CA LYS A 147 -6.57 -4.15 -13.59
C LYS A 147 -6.89 -5.61 -13.30
N THR A 148 -8.15 -5.88 -12.97
CA THR A 148 -8.60 -7.25 -12.75
C THR A 148 -8.87 -7.94 -14.09
N ILE A 149 -8.22 -9.08 -14.28
CA ILE A 149 -8.48 -9.98 -15.40
C ILE A 149 -9.28 -11.14 -14.83
N VAL A 150 -10.48 -11.35 -15.37
CA VAL A 150 -11.29 -12.52 -14.99
C VAL A 150 -10.54 -13.75 -15.48
N GLY A 151 -10.19 -14.64 -14.54
CA GLY A 151 -9.49 -15.88 -14.86
C GLY A 151 -10.36 -16.73 -15.79
N THR A 152 -9.74 -17.24 -16.84
CA THR A 152 -10.30 -18.38 -17.59
C THR A 152 -10.13 -19.62 -16.73
N ASN A 153 -11.21 -20.35 -16.53
CA ASN A 153 -11.23 -21.69 -15.92
C ASN A 153 -10.30 -22.63 -16.67
#